data_c166860827feeebde86db82f1b32ef48
#
_entry.id   c166860827feeebde86db82f1b32ef48
#
_cell.length_a   1.000
_cell.length_b   1.000
_cell.length_c   1.000
_cell.angle_alpha   90.00
_cell.angle_beta   90.00
_cell.angle_gamma   90.00
#
_symmetry.space_group_name_H-M   'P 1'
#
loop_
_entity.id
_entity.type
_entity.pdbx_description
1 polymer ?
#
loop_
_entity_poly.entity_id
_entity_poly.type
_entity_poly.pdbx_seq_one_letter_code
_entity_poly.pdbx_strand_id
1 'polypeptide(L)'
;MASRGRVQKEHFNYFCDLMQQIEWDLHHEIVDARCIPRDWHHIARNKGQAEKERLTLRVDGDVARFFRKFGRGYQQRMNDVLAAWMHGRLAGLIDGPETEEVFAQIEAFGRPRLGDGDMRARGFQRGTDGRLWSLETGEVVEE
;
A
#
# COMPACT_ATOMS: atom_id res chain seq x y z
N MET A 1 -1.19 17.01 -23.38
CA MET A 1 -1.84 16.97 -22.05
C MET A 1 -2.51 15.62 -21.88
N ALA A 2 -2.17 14.88 -20.82
CA ALA A 2 -2.94 13.71 -20.42
C ALA A 2 -4.37 14.17 -20.03
N SER A 3 -5.41 13.49 -20.53
CA SER A 3 -6.76 13.81 -20.11
C SER A 3 -6.91 13.62 -18.61
N ARG A 4 -7.75 14.42 -17.96
CA ARG A 4 -8.03 14.33 -16.52
C ARG A 4 -8.36 12.90 -16.08
N GLY A 5 -9.09 12.15 -16.91
CA GLY A 5 -9.44 10.77 -16.65
C GLY A 5 -8.23 9.81 -16.68
N ARG A 6 -7.23 10.07 -17.52
CA ARG A 6 -6.01 9.28 -17.58
C ARG A 6 -5.18 9.44 -16.30
N VAL A 7 -4.97 10.67 -15.85
CA VAL A 7 -4.24 10.96 -14.62
C VAL A 7 -4.93 10.33 -13.40
N GLN A 8 -6.25 10.42 -13.30
CA GLN A 8 -7.02 9.79 -12.22
C GLN A 8 -6.88 8.27 -12.23
N LYS A 9 -6.86 7.65 -13.41
CA LYS A 9 -6.70 6.20 -13.56
C LYS A 9 -5.30 5.73 -13.15
N GLU A 10 -4.26 6.48 -13.51
CA GLU A 10 -2.89 6.22 -13.09
C GLU A 10 -2.75 6.28 -11.57
N HIS A 11 -3.29 7.32 -10.94
CA HIS A 11 -3.26 7.44 -9.48
C HIS A 11 -4.08 6.37 -8.78
N PHE A 12 -5.20 5.95 -9.35
CA PHE A 12 -5.96 4.82 -8.84
C PHE A 12 -5.12 3.53 -8.86
N ASN A 13 -4.39 3.27 -9.94
CA ASN A 13 -3.51 2.11 -10.03
C ASN A 13 -2.39 2.19 -8.99
N TYR A 14 -1.75 3.34 -8.82
CA TYR A 14 -0.73 3.53 -7.76
C TYR A 14 -1.30 3.33 -6.35
N PHE A 15 -2.52 3.80 -6.11
CA PHE A 15 -3.20 3.54 -4.84
C PHE A 15 -3.39 2.04 -4.59
N CYS A 16 -3.85 1.29 -5.58
CA CYS A 16 -4.01 -0.15 -5.46
C CYS A 16 -2.68 -0.86 -5.21
N ASP A 17 -1.62 -0.48 -5.92
CA ASP A 17 -0.29 -1.06 -5.74
C ASP A 17 0.25 -0.80 -4.32
N LEU A 18 0.09 0.42 -3.82
CA LEU A 18 0.51 0.79 -2.46
C LEU A 18 -0.28 0.02 -1.40
N MET A 19 -1.59 -0.12 -1.57
CA MET A 19 -2.41 -0.91 -0.65
C MET A 19 -1.97 -2.37 -0.63
N GLN A 20 -1.66 -2.95 -1.78
CA GLN A 20 -1.13 -4.32 -1.86
C GLN A 20 0.25 -4.45 -1.20
N GLN A 21 1.14 -3.47 -1.36
CA GLN A 21 2.45 -3.45 -0.68
C GLN A 21 2.28 -3.39 0.84
N ILE A 22 1.42 -2.52 1.33
CA ILE A 22 1.15 -2.38 2.76
C ILE A 22 0.61 -3.70 3.33
N GLU A 23 -0.35 -4.32 2.66
CA GLU A 23 -0.91 -5.59 3.09
C GLU A 23 0.11 -6.72 3.05
N TRP A 24 0.95 -6.79 2.03
CA TRP A 24 2.06 -7.73 1.97
C TRP A 24 2.99 -7.60 3.16
N ASP A 25 3.47 -6.37 3.42
CA ASP A 25 4.45 -6.12 4.47
C ASP A 25 3.88 -6.43 5.87
N LEU A 26 2.64 -6.01 6.15
CA LEU A 26 1.96 -6.29 7.41
C LEU A 26 1.64 -7.78 7.58
N HIS A 27 1.25 -8.41 6.49
CA HIS A 27 0.84 -9.81 6.52
C HIS A 27 2.01 -10.74 6.81
N HIS A 28 3.19 -10.46 6.26
CA HIS A 28 4.40 -11.22 6.55
C HIS A 28 4.72 -11.21 8.05
N GLU A 29 4.63 -10.06 8.70
CA GLU A 29 4.84 -9.95 10.15
C GLU A 29 3.85 -10.81 10.95
N ILE A 30 2.57 -10.82 10.54
CA ILE A 30 1.52 -11.60 11.20
C ILE A 30 1.72 -13.10 10.98
N VAL A 31 2.06 -13.51 9.75
CA VAL A 31 2.29 -14.92 9.42
C VAL A 31 3.52 -15.46 10.10
N ASP A 32 4.63 -14.73 10.09
CA ASP A 32 5.87 -15.11 10.73
C ASP A 32 5.69 -15.24 12.25
N ALA A 33 4.98 -14.31 12.87
CA ALA A 33 4.66 -14.34 14.30
C ALA A 33 3.53 -15.33 14.65
N ARG A 34 2.79 -15.82 13.67
CA ARG A 34 1.58 -16.65 13.83
C ARG A 34 0.55 -16.10 14.81
N CYS A 35 0.52 -14.80 14.98
CA CYS A 35 -0.43 -14.12 15.86
C CYS A 35 -0.62 -12.67 15.43
N ILE A 36 -1.81 -12.14 15.73
CA ILE A 36 -2.08 -10.72 15.62
C ILE A 36 -1.27 -9.99 16.71
N PRO A 37 -0.54 -8.92 16.39
CA PRO A 37 0.24 -8.19 17.39
C PRO A 37 -0.63 -7.75 18.57
N ARG A 38 -0.14 -8.00 19.79
CA ARG A 38 -0.89 -7.66 21.02
C ARG A 38 -1.23 -6.18 21.13
N ASP A 39 -0.33 -5.33 20.64
CA ASP A 39 -0.53 -3.88 20.64
C ASP A 39 -1.75 -3.44 19.83
N TRP A 40 -2.11 -4.17 18.78
CA TRP A 40 -3.31 -3.86 17.99
C TRP A 40 -4.59 -4.03 18.82
N HIS A 41 -4.65 -5.05 19.65
CA HIS A 41 -5.78 -5.22 20.56
C HIS A 41 -5.85 -4.11 21.62
N HIS A 42 -4.67 -3.66 22.08
CA HIS A 42 -4.59 -2.55 23.03
C HIS A 42 -5.04 -1.23 22.39
N ILE A 43 -4.55 -0.93 21.21
CA ILE A 43 -4.95 0.26 20.43
C ILE A 43 -6.46 0.25 20.15
N ALA A 44 -7.02 -0.88 19.75
CA ALA A 44 -8.45 -1.00 19.48
C ALA A 44 -9.34 -0.73 20.71
N ARG A 45 -8.83 -0.99 21.91
CA ARG A 45 -9.52 -0.72 23.18
C ARG A 45 -9.30 0.70 23.68
N ASN A 46 -8.24 1.34 23.26
CA ASN A 46 -7.87 2.68 23.69
C ASN A 46 -8.64 3.73 22.86
N LYS A 47 -9.68 4.30 23.39
CA LYS A 47 -10.67 5.16 22.74
C LYS A 47 -10.11 6.48 22.16
N GLY A 48 -8.97 6.44 21.48
CA GLY A 48 -8.41 7.57 20.74
C GLY A 48 -7.75 8.65 21.60
N GLN A 49 -7.42 8.35 22.85
CA GLN A 49 -6.82 9.30 23.80
C GLN A 49 -5.31 9.09 24.01
N ALA A 50 -4.63 8.57 23.00
CA ALA A 50 -3.19 8.41 23.09
C ALA A 50 -2.45 9.75 23.08
N GLU A 51 -1.42 9.88 23.92
CA GLU A 51 -0.49 11.00 23.86
C GLU A 51 0.28 10.98 22.54
N LYS A 52 0.64 12.17 22.05
CA LYS A 52 1.45 12.30 20.85
C LYS A 52 2.90 11.97 21.13
N GLU A 53 3.45 11.11 20.31
CA GLU A 53 4.86 10.75 20.34
C GLU A 53 5.61 11.47 19.20
N ARG A 54 6.80 11.95 19.48
CA ARG A 54 7.64 12.58 18.46
C ARG A 54 8.40 11.51 17.69
N LEU A 55 8.13 11.43 16.38
CA LEU A 55 8.82 10.52 15.47
C LEU A 55 9.55 11.32 14.38
N THR A 56 10.66 10.80 13.92
CA THR A 56 11.35 11.28 12.72
C THR A 56 11.16 10.27 11.61
N LEU A 57 10.46 10.70 10.55
CA LEU A 57 10.15 9.88 9.39
C LEU A 57 10.82 10.42 8.13
N ARG A 58 11.24 9.50 7.27
CA ARG A 58 11.62 9.82 5.89
C ARG A 58 10.41 9.55 5.00
N VAL A 59 9.91 10.58 4.35
CA VAL A 59 8.80 10.49 3.40
C VAL A 59 9.26 10.92 2.01
N ASP A 60 8.57 10.44 0.98
CA ASP A 60 8.85 10.88 -0.39
C ASP A 60 8.67 12.38 -0.53
N GLY A 61 9.51 13.02 -1.36
CA GLY A 61 9.46 14.47 -1.57
C GLY A 61 8.10 14.95 -2.07
N ASP A 62 7.43 14.16 -2.90
CA ASP A 62 6.09 14.47 -3.39
C ASP A 62 5.03 14.41 -2.30
N VAL A 63 5.11 13.43 -1.39
CA VAL A 63 4.25 13.34 -0.21
C VAL A 63 4.43 14.56 0.69
N ALA A 64 5.67 14.94 0.97
CA ALA A 64 5.97 16.14 1.76
C ALA A 64 5.42 17.41 1.12
N ARG A 65 5.60 17.59 -0.18
CA ARG A 65 5.07 18.74 -0.94
C ARG A 65 3.56 18.79 -0.92
N PHE A 66 2.91 17.66 -1.10
CA PHE A 66 1.46 17.55 -1.07
C PHE A 66 0.89 18.04 0.27
N PHE A 67 1.40 17.52 1.38
CA PHE A 67 0.87 17.88 2.70
C PHE A 67 1.24 19.30 3.13
N ARG A 68 2.44 19.81 2.78
CA ARG A 68 2.83 21.20 3.07
C ARG A 68 1.89 22.23 2.42
N LYS A 69 1.20 21.89 1.34
CA LYS A 69 0.18 22.76 0.72
C LYS A 69 -1.00 23.08 1.64
N PHE A 70 -1.26 22.25 2.64
CA PHE A 70 -2.30 22.54 3.64
C PHE A 70 -1.91 23.65 4.62
N GLY A 71 -0.64 24.11 4.58
CA GLY A 71 -0.15 25.19 5.40
C GLY A 71 0.17 24.76 6.82
N ARG A 72 -0.06 25.66 7.78
CA ARG A 72 0.20 25.39 9.19
C ARG A 72 -0.63 24.21 9.70
N GLY A 73 0.01 23.26 10.41
CA GLY A 73 -0.66 22.05 10.88
C GLY A 73 -0.67 20.90 9.89
N TYR A 74 0.13 20.94 8.82
CA TYR A 74 0.23 19.86 7.86
C TYR A 74 0.66 18.53 8.50
N GLN A 75 1.47 18.55 9.54
CA GLN A 75 1.87 17.34 10.27
C GLN A 75 0.70 16.69 10.99
N GLN A 76 -0.24 17.47 11.53
CA GLN A 76 -1.48 16.93 12.09
C GLN A 76 -2.32 16.26 10.99
N ARG A 77 -2.36 16.83 9.79
CA ARG A 77 -3.03 16.21 8.64
C ARG A 77 -2.41 14.88 8.25
N MET A 78 -1.08 14.79 8.25
CA MET A 78 -0.38 13.53 8.04
C MET A 78 -0.73 12.51 9.12
N ASN A 79 -0.76 12.92 10.38
CA ASN A 79 -1.18 12.05 11.48
C ASN A 79 -2.62 11.56 11.29
N ASP A 80 -3.53 12.43 10.89
CA ASP A 80 -4.93 12.06 10.66
C ASP A 80 -5.09 11.02 9.54
N VAL A 81 -4.32 11.13 8.47
CA VAL A 81 -4.29 10.13 7.38
C VAL A 81 -3.79 8.79 7.89
N LEU A 82 -2.70 8.77 8.64
CA LEU A 82 -2.16 7.54 9.24
C LEU A 82 -3.14 6.92 10.24
N ALA A 83 -3.76 7.75 11.08
CA ALA A 83 -4.77 7.30 12.04
C ALA A 83 -6.02 6.75 11.33
N ALA A 84 -6.47 7.39 10.26
CA ALA A 84 -7.61 6.92 9.48
C ALA A 84 -7.34 5.53 8.87
N TRP A 85 -6.14 5.31 8.34
CA TRP A 85 -5.76 3.99 7.83
C TRP A 85 -5.71 2.94 8.95
N MET A 86 -5.08 3.27 10.07
CA MET A 86 -5.01 2.39 11.24
C MET A 86 -6.40 1.99 11.74
N HIS A 87 -7.29 2.94 11.93
CA HIS A 87 -8.65 2.67 12.38
C HIS A 87 -9.47 1.91 11.35
N GLY A 88 -9.27 2.20 10.05
CA GLY A 88 -9.89 1.44 8.97
C GLY A 88 -9.49 -0.03 9.00
N ARG A 89 -8.23 -0.33 9.28
CA ARG A 89 -7.72 -1.68 9.44
C ARG A 89 -8.32 -2.36 10.68
N LEU A 90 -8.31 -1.70 11.82
CA LEU A 90 -8.85 -2.23 13.09
C LEU A 90 -10.35 -2.41 13.06
N ALA A 91 -11.06 -1.61 12.29
CA ALA A 91 -12.51 -1.73 12.09
C ALA A 91 -12.93 -2.82 11.08
N GLY A 92 -11.95 -3.43 10.39
CA GLY A 92 -12.22 -4.40 9.34
C GLY A 92 -12.76 -3.78 8.05
N LEU A 93 -12.66 -2.45 7.87
CA LEU A 93 -13.02 -1.78 6.62
C LEU A 93 -11.94 -1.93 5.55
N ILE A 94 -10.69 -2.06 5.98
CA ILE A 94 -9.54 -2.37 5.14
C ILE A 94 -9.17 -3.82 5.46
N ASP A 95 -9.57 -4.72 4.59
CA ASP A 95 -9.26 -6.14 4.71
C ASP A 95 -7.85 -6.41 4.19
N GLY A 96 -7.14 -7.27 4.89
CA GLY A 96 -5.91 -7.84 4.38
C GLY A 96 -6.20 -9.00 3.42
N PRO A 97 -5.18 -9.49 2.74
CA PRO A 97 -5.28 -10.67 1.91
C PRO A 97 -5.46 -11.93 2.78
N GLU A 98 -6.60 -12.05 3.44
CA GLU A 98 -6.92 -13.16 4.34
C GLU A 98 -7.45 -14.40 3.59
N THR A 99 -7.59 -14.31 2.27
CA THR A 99 -8.05 -15.42 1.45
C THR A 99 -6.89 -16.17 0.82
N GLU A 100 -6.99 -17.49 0.77
CA GLU A 100 -5.98 -18.37 0.13
C GLU A 100 -5.67 -17.97 -1.32
N GLU A 101 -6.65 -17.45 -2.04
CA GLU A 101 -6.48 -17.01 -3.43
C GLU A 101 -5.51 -15.81 -3.54
N VAL A 102 -5.62 -14.86 -2.64
CA VAL A 102 -4.73 -13.70 -2.60
C VAL A 102 -3.33 -14.12 -2.17
N PHE A 103 -3.21 -15.04 -1.23
CA PHE A 103 -1.94 -15.64 -0.85
C PHE A 103 -1.23 -16.32 -2.01
N ALA A 104 -1.95 -17.14 -2.75
CA ALA A 104 -1.39 -17.83 -3.92
C ALA A 104 -0.88 -16.85 -4.98
N GLN A 105 -1.60 -15.74 -5.21
CA GLN A 105 -1.16 -14.69 -6.11
C GLN A 105 0.09 -13.96 -5.59
N ILE A 106 0.12 -13.66 -4.32
CA ILE A 106 1.25 -13.00 -3.67
C ILE A 106 2.50 -13.89 -3.73
N GLU A 107 2.36 -15.18 -3.43
CA GLU A 107 3.48 -16.13 -3.54
C GLU A 107 3.98 -16.30 -4.98
N ALA A 108 3.06 -16.31 -5.94
CA ALA A 108 3.40 -16.48 -7.36
C ALA A 108 4.14 -15.27 -7.94
N PHE A 109 3.79 -14.06 -7.53
CA PHE A 109 4.30 -12.80 -8.14
C PHE A 109 5.25 -12.00 -7.24
N GLY A 110 5.39 -12.40 -5.99
CA GLY A 110 6.23 -11.70 -5.01
C GLY A 110 5.62 -10.38 -4.52
N ARG A 111 6.41 -9.60 -3.80
CA ARG A 111 5.97 -8.32 -3.25
C ARG A 111 5.56 -7.36 -4.37
N PRO A 112 4.33 -6.81 -4.34
CA PRO A 112 3.89 -5.83 -5.32
C PRO A 112 4.78 -4.58 -5.34
N ARG A 113 5.01 -4.04 -6.51
CA ARG A 113 5.80 -2.82 -6.72
C ARG A 113 4.93 -1.71 -7.27
N LEU A 114 5.29 -0.47 -6.92
CA LEU A 114 4.64 0.70 -7.49
C LEU A 114 4.81 0.70 -9.02
N GLY A 115 3.71 0.86 -9.74
CA GLY A 115 3.68 0.81 -11.21
C GLY A 115 3.27 -0.54 -11.79
N ASP A 116 3.19 -1.61 -11.01
CA ASP A 116 2.78 -2.94 -11.50
C ASP A 116 1.37 -2.92 -12.08
N GLY A 117 0.46 -2.13 -11.50
CA GLY A 117 -0.90 -1.95 -12.01
C GLY A 117 -0.94 -1.32 -13.40
N ASP A 118 -0.12 -0.31 -13.64
CA ASP A 118 0.01 0.33 -14.95
C ASP A 118 0.63 -0.61 -15.98
N MET A 119 1.62 -1.39 -15.59
CA MET A 119 2.25 -2.38 -16.47
C MET A 119 1.25 -3.45 -16.89
N ARG A 120 0.43 -3.96 -15.96
CA ARG A 120 -0.66 -4.90 -16.29
C ARG A 120 -1.69 -4.31 -17.24
N ALA A 121 -2.06 -3.05 -17.04
CA ALA A 121 -2.98 -2.35 -17.94
C ALA A 121 -2.43 -2.21 -19.37
N ARG A 122 -1.10 -2.24 -19.53
CA ARG A 122 -0.42 -2.24 -20.83
C ARG A 122 -0.17 -3.63 -21.41
N GLY A 123 -0.60 -4.68 -20.71
CA GLY A 123 -0.42 -6.06 -21.16
C GLY A 123 0.90 -6.72 -20.74
N PHE A 124 1.54 -6.18 -19.71
CA PHE A 124 2.81 -6.71 -19.17
C PHE A 124 2.67 -7.11 -17.71
N GLN A 125 3.45 -8.09 -17.30
CA GLN A 125 3.54 -8.52 -15.91
C GLN A 125 4.98 -8.72 -15.51
N ARG A 126 5.32 -8.28 -14.31
CA ARG A 126 6.64 -8.52 -13.72
C ARG A 126 6.65 -9.88 -13.02
N GLY A 127 7.62 -10.72 -13.39
CA GLY A 127 7.89 -11.97 -12.69
C GLY A 127 8.63 -11.78 -11.38
N THR A 128 8.75 -12.84 -10.60
CA THR A 128 9.50 -12.88 -9.35
C THR A 128 11.00 -12.62 -9.54
N ASP A 129 11.52 -12.91 -10.72
CA ASP A 129 12.89 -12.64 -11.16
C ASP A 129 13.14 -11.18 -11.57
N GLY A 130 12.09 -10.35 -11.54
CA GLY A 130 12.13 -8.94 -11.93
C GLY A 130 11.97 -8.68 -13.43
N ARG A 131 11.91 -9.72 -14.26
CA ARG A 131 11.73 -9.59 -15.71
C ARG A 131 10.29 -9.25 -16.06
N LEU A 132 10.12 -8.51 -17.17
CA LEU A 132 8.81 -8.23 -17.73
C LEU A 132 8.39 -9.33 -18.70
N TRP A 133 7.17 -9.78 -18.56
CA TRP A 133 6.54 -10.76 -19.40
C TRP A 133 5.36 -10.15 -20.14
N SER A 134 5.22 -10.45 -21.43
CA SER A 134 4.03 -10.09 -22.17
C SER A 134 2.88 -11.03 -21.78
N LEU A 135 1.73 -10.47 -21.41
CA LEU A 135 0.52 -11.25 -21.13
C LEU A 135 -0.10 -11.85 -22.39
N GLU A 136 0.20 -11.29 -23.55
CA GLU A 136 -0.32 -11.75 -24.84
C GLU A 136 0.50 -12.92 -25.39
N THR A 137 1.83 -12.81 -25.37
CA THR A 137 2.73 -13.82 -25.96
C THR A 137 3.29 -14.80 -24.96
N GLY A 138 3.30 -14.46 -23.67
CA GLY A 138 3.93 -15.25 -22.62
C GLY A 138 5.46 -15.24 -22.68
N GLU A 139 6.06 -14.32 -23.44
CA GLU A 139 7.50 -14.18 -23.61
C GLU A 139 8.06 -13.04 -22.75
N VAL A 140 9.35 -13.18 -22.39
CA VAL A 140 10.09 -12.12 -21.72
C VAL A 140 10.30 -10.95 -22.67
N VAL A 141 9.94 -9.76 -22.23
CA VAL A 141 10.20 -8.53 -22.98
C VAL A 141 11.60 -8.05 -22.60
N GLU A 142 12.52 -8.06 -23.55
CA GLU A 142 13.83 -7.45 -23.39
C GLU A 142 13.66 -5.93 -23.44
N GLU A 143 14.28 -5.23 -22.47
CA GLU A 143 14.37 -3.75 -22.48
C GLU A 143 15.28 -3.25 -23.58
#